data_5e68d00e8af7b9b7cd454e539acf82b3
#
_entry.id   5e68d00e8af7b9b7cd454e539acf82b3
#
_cell.length_a   1.000
_cell.length_b   1.000
_cell.length_c   1.000
_cell.angle_alpha   90.00
_cell.angle_beta   90.00
_cell.angle_gamma   90.00
#
_symmetry.space_group_name_H-M   'P 1'
#
loop_
_entity.id
_entity.type
_entity.pdbx_description
1 polymer ?
#
loop_
_entity_poly.entity_id
_entity_poly.type
_entity_poly.pdbx_seq_one_letter_code
_entity_poly.pdbx_strand_id
1 'polypeptide(L)'
;MRPLSKVAPDWWDYTTLDRDILDDAARLTPEDMLALTRPGFQVVFYDTLEDFYLAEALEYITAWQQATETSPAGICGPIGPTEQLPLVARLVNELDIDLRYAHFWGMDEWVVDGKEVSVDHPLSFKRADMALC
;
A
#
# COMPACT_ATOMS: atom_id res chain seq x y z
N MET A 1 -15.78 10.00 -25.54
CA MET A 1 -15.28 8.62 -25.36
C MET A 1 -13.88 8.74 -24.74
N ARG A 2 -13.61 8.12 -23.58
CA ARG A 2 -12.26 8.09 -23.01
C ARG A 2 -11.39 7.18 -23.88
N PRO A 3 -10.08 7.47 -24.06
CA PRO A 3 -9.19 6.55 -24.75
C PRO A 3 -9.05 5.25 -23.95
N LEU A 4 -8.93 4.14 -24.64
CA LEU A 4 -8.59 2.85 -24.04
C LEU A 4 -7.27 2.94 -23.28
N SER A 5 -7.08 2.08 -22.29
CA SER A 5 -5.83 2.00 -21.56
C SER A 5 -4.67 1.73 -22.51
N LYS A 6 -3.60 2.52 -22.41
CA LYS A 6 -2.37 2.28 -23.17
C LYS A 6 -1.52 1.16 -22.54
N VAL A 7 -1.78 0.84 -21.27
CA VAL A 7 -1.04 -0.18 -20.52
C VAL A 7 -1.62 -1.58 -20.76
N ALA A 8 -2.95 -1.67 -20.88
CA ALA A 8 -3.66 -2.94 -21.03
C ALA A 8 -4.81 -2.80 -22.04
N PRO A 9 -4.52 -2.53 -23.33
CA PRO A 9 -5.55 -2.22 -24.32
C PRO A 9 -6.46 -3.39 -24.65
N ASP A 10 -5.99 -4.63 -24.45
CA ASP A 10 -6.67 -5.83 -24.90
C ASP A 10 -7.49 -6.55 -23.82
N TRP A 11 -7.27 -6.25 -22.56
CA TRP A 11 -7.91 -7.01 -21.47
C TRP A 11 -8.63 -6.17 -20.42
N TRP A 12 -8.36 -4.88 -20.31
CA TRP A 12 -9.06 -4.01 -19.39
C TRP A 12 -9.40 -2.65 -19.99
N ASP A 13 -10.68 -2.39 -20.07
CA ASP A 13 -11.23 -1.12 -20.50
C ASP A 13 -12.00 -0.47 -19.34
N TYR A 14 -11.37 0.45 -18.63
CA TYR A 14 -12.00 1.21 -17.57
C TYR A 14 -13.09 2.18 -18.07
N THR A 15 -13.20 2.38 -19.40
CA THR A 15 -14.31 3.16 -19.99
C THR A 15 -15.64 2.37 -19.99
N THR A 16 -15.58 1.06 -19.70
CA THR A 16 -16.78 0.23 -19.54
C THR A 16 -17.42 0.38 -18.16
N LEU A 17 -16.73 1.03 -17.20
CA LEU A 17 -17.34 1.36 -15.91
C LEU A 17 -18.51 2.32 -16.13
N ASP A 18 -19.63 2.03 -15.45
CA ASP A 18 -20.83 2.85 -15.52
C ASP A 18 -20.47 4.27 -15.10
N ARG A 19 -20.80 5.22 -15.98
CA ARG A 19 -20.45 6.62 -15.75
C ARG A 19 -21.20 7.21 -14.57
N ASP A 20 -22.45 6.79 -14.35
CA ASP A 20 -23.25 7.28 -13.23
C ASP A 20 -22.62 6.83 -11.91
N ILE A 21 -22.09 5.60 -11.83
CA ILE A 21 -21.34 5.11 -10.65
C ILE A 21 -20.09 5.97 -10.40
N LEU A 22 -19.34 6.30 -11.45
CA LEU A 22 -18.13 7.13 -11.33
C LEU A 22 -18.48 8.56 -10.92
N ASP A 23 -19.53 9.13 -11.52
CA ASP A 23 -19.98 10.48 -11.22
C ASP A 23 -20.56 10.57 -9.80
N ASP A 24 -21.26 9.54 -9.32
CA ASP A 24 -21.75 9.46 -7.94
C ASP A 24 -20.61 9.30 -6.96
N ALA A 25 -19.65 8.42 -7.24
CA ALA A 25 -18.46 8.25 -6.40
C ALA A 25 -17.64 9.55 -6.27
N ALA A 26 -17.54 10.33 -7.37
CA ALA A 26 -16.83 11.61 -7.37
C ALA A 26 -17.54 12.73 -6.56
N ARG A 27 -18.80 12.53 -6.17
CA ARG A 27 -19.58 13.48 -5.37
C ARG A 27 -19.61 13.17 -3.89
N LEU A 28 -19.10 11.99 -3.48
CA LEU A 28 -19.11 11.58 -2.08
C LEU A 28 -18.40 12.62 -1.21
N THR A 29 -19.08 13.04 -0.17
CA THR A 29 -18.50 13.85 0.90
C THR A 29 -17.79 12.95 1.93
N PRO A 30 -16.94 13.50 2.83
CA PRO A 30 -16.40 12.74 3.93
C PRO A 30 -17.47 12.04 4.79
N GLU A 31 -18.60 12.71 5.02
CA GLU A 31 -19.73 12.17 5.77
C GLU A 31 -20.36 10.97 5.04
N ASP A 32 -20.52 11.07 3.71
CA ASP A 32 -21.03 9.97 2.90
C ASP A 32 -20.07 8.77 2.94
N MET A 33 -18.76 9.02 2.89
CA MET A 33 -17.75 7.96 2.98
C MET A 33 -17.78 7.28 4.36
N LEU A 34 -17.89 8.03 5.46
CA LEU A 34 -18.01 7.46 6.81
C LEU A 34 -19.27 6.58 6.93
N ALA A 35 -20.36 6.97 6.28
CA ALA A 35 -21.60 6.20 6.25
C ALA A 35 -21.48 4.85 5.51
N LEU A 36 -20.42 4.63 4.72
CA LEU A 36 -20.13 3.34 4.09
C LEU A 36 -19.58 2.29 5.06
N THR A 37 -19.19 2.70 6.26
CA THR A 37 -18.68 1.78 7.31
C THR A 37 -19.73 0.72 7.64
N ARG A 38 -19.31 -0.54 7.64
CA ARG A 38 -20.13 -1.71 7.93
C ARG A 38 -19.27 -2.86 8.46
N PRO A 39 -19.82 -3.94 9.00
CA PRO A 39 -19.04 -5.10 9.40
C PRO A 39 -18.10 -5.59 8.29
N GLY A 40 -16.79 -5.66 8.58
CA GLY A 40 -15.76 -6.05 7.63
C GLY A 40 -15.27 -4.97 6.67
N PHE A 41 -15.80 -3.74 6.77
CA PHE A 41 -15.33 -2.59 5.99
C PHE A 41 -15.46 -1.31 6.83
N GLN A 42 -14.33 -0.69 7.15
CA GLN A 42 -14.28 0.53 7.94
C GLN A 42 -13.62 1.66 7.14
N VAL A 43 -14.23 2.83 7.15
CA VAL A 43 -13.64 4.07 6.65
C VAL A 43 -13.10 4.86 7.84
N VAL A 44 -11.85 5.25 7.77
CA VAL A 44 -11.18 6.05 8.81
C VAL A 44 -10.57 7.27 8.13
N PHE A 45 -10.77 8.44 8.71
CA PHE A 45 -10.11 9.68 8.32
C PHE A 45 -9.10 10.07 9.40
N TYR A 46 -8.01 10.66 8.96
CA TYR A 46 -6.99 11.24 9.84
C TYR A 46 -6.90 12.74 9.60
N ASP A 47 -6.66 13.50 10.64
CA ASP A 47 -6.60 14.96 10.58
C ASP A 47 -5.32 15.43 9.87
N THR A 48 -4.24 14.65 9.98
CA THR A 48 -2.94 14.97 9.36
C THR A 48 -2.38 13.76 8.63
N LEU A 49 -1.45 14.00 7.69
CA LEU A 49 -0.69 12.93 7.03
C LEU A 49 0.23 12.20 8.01
N GLU A 50 0.76 12.91 9.00
CA GLU A 50 1.58 12.33 10.06
C GLU A 50 0.81 11.30 10.88
N ASP A 51 -0.43 11.59 11.24
CA ASP A 51 -1.30 10.63 11.95
C ASP A 51 -1.60 9.40 11.08
N PHE A 52 -1.84 9.64 9.78
CA PHE A 52 -2.05 8.55 8.82
C PHE A 52 -0.81 7.65 8.70
N TYR A 53 0.38 8.24 8.49
CA TYR A 53 1.62 7.45 8.38
C TYR A 53 1.97 6.72 9.68
N LEU A 54 1.70 7.33 10.82
CA LEU A 54 1.88 6.67 12.11
C LEU A 54 0.93 5.48 12.26
N ALA A 55 -0.34 5.65 11.92
CA ALA A 55 -1.32 4.57 11.96
C ALA A 55 -0.92 3.42 11.03
N GLU A 56 -0.47 3.74 9.81
CA GLU A 56 0.01 2.76 8.85
C GLU A 56 1.26 2.02 9.37
N ALA A 57 2.23 2.73 9.96
CA ALA A 57 3.40 2.10 10.58
C ALA A 57 3.00 1.17 11.73
N LEU A 58 2.03 1.53 12.53
CA LEU A 58 1.55 0.70 13.64
C LEU A 58 0.85 -0.59 13.17
N GLU A 59 0.25 -0.61 11.99
CA GLU A 59 -0.27 -1.84 11.38
C GLU A 59 0.87 -2.85 11.10
N TYR A 60 2.01 -2.38 10.55
CA TYR A 60 3.20 -3.21 10.37
C TYR A 60 3.68 -3.78 11.70
N ILE A 61 3.85 -2.93 12.70
CA ILE A 61 4.34 -3.31 14.03
C ILE A 61 3.40 -4.32 14.67
N THR A 62 2.10 -4.09 14.63
CA THR A 62 1.09 -4.97 15.21
C THR A 62 1.11 -6.35 14.54
N ALA A 63 1.22 -6.40 13.22
CA ALA A 63 1.30 -7.66 12.49
C ALA A 63 2.58 -8.42 12.82
N TRP A 64 3.72 -7.75 12.84
CA TRP A 64 5.03 -8.39 13.05
C TRP A 64 5.27 -8.81 14.50
N GLN A 65 4.74 -8.09 15.50
CA GLN A 65 4.79 -8.51 16.89
C GLN A 65 4.03 -9.83 17.18
N GLN A 66 3.06 -10.16 16.32
CA GLN A 66 2.27 -11.38 16.43
C GLN A 66 2.86 -12.55 15.64
N ALA A 67 3.91 -12.29 14.85
CA ALA A 67 4.54 -13.30 14.00
C ALA A 67 5.23 -14.40 14.85
N THR A 68 5.01 -15.66 14.47
CA THR A 68 5.64 -16.83 15.10
C THR A 68 6.09 -17.83 14.04
N GLU A 69 6.89 -18.82 14.43
CA GLU A 69 7.30 -19.90 13.54
C GLU A 69 6.11 -20.62 12.88
N THR A 70 5.04 -20.81 13.62
CA THR A 70 3.84 -21.51 13.13
C THR A 70 2.80 -20.58 12.50
N SER A 71 2.99 -19.28 12.65
CA SER A 71 2.12 -18.24 12.08
C SER A 71 2.95 -17.03 11.69
N PRO A 72 3.75 -17.14 10.61
CA PRO A 72 4.52 -16.01 10.12
C PRO A 72 3.60 -14.89 9.61
N ALA A 73 4.02 -13.64 9.78
CA ALA A 73 3.29 -12.48 9.27
C ALA A 73 3.98 -11.91 8.04
N GLY A 74 3.19 -11.62 7.01
CA GLY A 74 3.67 -11.01 5.77
C GLY A 74 2.89 -9.74 5.43
N ILE A 75 3.60 -8.72 5.00
CA ILE A 75 3.04 -7.47 4.53
C ILE A 75 3.45 -7.28 3.08
N CYS A 76 2.47 -7.00 2.22
CA CYS A 76 2.69 -6.58 0.85
C CYS A 76 2.41 -5.08 0.79
N GLY A 77 3.47 -4.27 0.72
CA GLY A 77 3.37 -2.82 0.78
C GLY A 77 3.59 -2.16 -0.59
N PRO A 78 2.82 -1.11 -0.93
CA PRO A 78 3.08 -0.30 -2.12
C PRO A 78 4.28 0.61 -1.91
N ILE A 79 4.90 1.06 -3.01
CA ILE A 79 6.00 2.02 -2.96
C ILE A 79 5.57 3.47 -2.77
N GLY A 80 4.35 3.76 -2.77
CA GLY A 80 3.84 5.11 -2.52
C GLY A 80 2.47 5.07 -1.87
N PRO A 81 2.29 5.55 -0.64
CA PRO A 81 3.22 6.32 0.21
C PRO A 81 4.33 5.46 0.83
N THR A 82 5.45 6.09 1.18
CA THR A 82 6.63 5.43 1.77
C THR A 82 7.07 6.07 3.10
N GLU A 83 6.44 7.15 3.50
CA GLU A 83 6.81 7.93 4.69
C GLU A 83 6.64 7.15 6.00
N GLN A 84 5.80 6.09 6.00
CA GLN A 84 5.67 5.17 7.13
C GLN A 84 6.90 4.26 7.30
N LEU A 85 7.64 3.93 6.24
CA LEU A 85 8.74 2.96 6.31
C LEU A 85 9.86 3.37 7.28
N PRO A 86 10.36 4.61 7.30
CA PRO A 86 11.30 5.05 8.32
C PRO A 86 10.73 4.97 9.74
N LEU A 87 9.43 5.18 9.92
CA LEU A 87 8.77 5.03 11.22
C LEU A 87 8.73 3.54 11.63
N VAL A 88 8.42 2.65 10.69
CA VAL A 88 8.46 1.19 10.91
C VAL A 88 9.86 0.77 11.34
N ALA A 89 10.90 1.13 10.58
CA ALA A 89 12.28 0.79 10.89
C ALA A 89 12.69 1.28 12.29
N ARG A 90 12.34 2.53 12.61
CA ARG A 90 12.60 3.10 13.93
C ARG A 90 11.89 2.32 15.05
N LEU A 91 10.59 2.04 14.90
CA LEU A 91 9.81 1.33 15.92
C LEU A 91 10.29 -0.11 16.10
N VAL A 92 10.66 -0.81 15.02
CA VAL A 92 11.26 -2.15 15.09
C VAL A 92 12.51 -2.13 15.96
N ASN A 93 13.40 -1.15 15.74
CA ASN A 93 14.63 -1.04 16.50
C ASN A 93 14.41 -0.59 17.95
N GLU A 94 13.53 0.38 18.20
CA GLU A 94 13.26 0.90 19.55
C GLU A 94 12.52 -0.12 20.44
N LEU A 95 11.68 -0.97 19.84
CA LEU A 95 10.89 -1.98 20.55
C LEU A 95 11.56 -3.37 20.52
N ASP A 96 12.74 -3.50 19.91
CA ASP A 96 13.48 -4.75 19.77
C ASP A 96 12.60 -5.89 19.20
N ILE A 97 11.87 -5.60 18.11
CA ILE A 97 10.94 -6.54 17.51
C ILE A 97 11.70 -7.64 16.78
N ASP A 98 11.39 -8.89 17.12
CA ASP A 98 11.95 -10.06 16.45
C ASP A 98 11.32 -10.25 15.07
N LEU A 99 12.09 -10.02 14.01
CA LEU A 99 11.66 -10.13 12.62
C LEU A 99 11.90 -11.51 11.98
N ARG A 100 12.32 -12.54 12.72
CA ARG A 100 12.63 -13.87 12.15
C ARG A 100 11.47 -14.48 11.38
N TYR A 101 10.24 -14.17 11.75
CA TYR A 101 9.03 -14.68 11.13
C TYR A 101 8.18 -13.57 10.51
N ALA A 102 8.75 -12.38 10.40
CA ALA A 102 8.15 -11.22 9.74
C ALA A 102 8.69 -11.12 8.32
N HIS A 103 7.80 -10.87 7.36
CA HIS A 103 8.16 -10.75 5.95
C HIS A 103 7.58 -9.48 5.36
N PHE A 104 8.31 -8.89 4.43
CA PHE A 104 7.87 -7.75 3.64
C PHE A 104 8.12 -8.01 2.16
N TRP A 105 7.16 -7.63 1.33
CA TRP A 105 7.28 -7.61 -0.13
C TRP A 105 6.83 -6.28 -0.68
N GLY A 106 7.58 -5.73 -1.63
CA GLY A 106 7.05 -4.69 -2.51
C GLY A 106 5.87 -5.26 -3.32
N MET A 107 4.81 -4.46 -3.48
CA MET A 107 3.59 -4.88 -4.17
C MET A 107 3.84 -5.10 -5.67
N ASP A 108 4.70 -4.29 -6.27
CA ASP A 108 5.00 -4.28 -7.69
C ASP A 108 6.43 -3.80 -7.95
N GLU A 109 6.88 -3.99 -9.16
CA GLU A 109 8.15 -3.46 -9.67
C GLU A 109 8.01 -3.16 -11.16
N TRP A 110 8.87 -2.32 -11.68
CA TRP A 110 8.92 -2.01 -13.09
C TRP A 110 9.39 -3.20 -13.93
N VAL A 111 8.78 -3.37 -15.09
CA VAL A 111 9.15 -4.36 -16.08
C VAL A 111 9.60 -3.67 -17.35
N VAL A 112 10.83 -3.93 -17.78
CA VAL A 112 11.40 -3.43 -19.05
C VAL A 112 11.82 -4.64 -19.89
N ASP A 113 11.40 -4.68 -21.13
CA ASP A 113 11.68 -5.80 -22.07
C ASP A 113 11.30 -7.19 -21.50
N GLY A 114 10.17 -7.24 -20.79
CA GLY A 114 9.65 -8.48 -20.22
C GLY A 114 10.40 -9.00 -18.99
N LYS A 115 11.26 -8.18 -18.39
CA LYS A 115 12.01 -8.53 -17.17
C LYS A 115 11.85 -7.44 -16.13
N GLU A 116 11.80 -7.88 -14.87
CA GLU A 116 11.89 -6.99 -13.72
C GLU A 116 13.18 -6.17 -13.78
N VAL A 117 13.11 -4.89 -13.46
CA VAL A 117 14.30 -4.03 -13.44
C VAL A 117 15.26 -4.45 -12.33
N SER A 118 16.57 -4.26 -12.58
CA SER A 118 17.58 -4.44 -11.55
C SER A 118 17.39 -3.49 -10.38
N VAL A 119 17.79 -3.90 -9.18
CA VAL A 119 17.84 -3.02 -8.00
C VAL A 119 18.71 -1.78 -8.21
N ASP A 120 19.65 -1.82 -9.15
CA ASP A 120 20.49 -0.66 -9.51
C ASP A 120 19.77 0.32 -10.46
N HIS A 121 18.62 -0.05 -10.99
CA HIS A 121 17.84 0.83 -11.84
C HIS A 121 17.36 2.05 -11.04
N PRO A 122 17.49 3.28 -11.58
CA PRO A 122 17.16 4.50 -10.83
C PRO A 122 15.68 4.58 -10.40
N LEU A 123 14.78 3.87 -11.07
CA LEU A 123 13.35 3.82 -10.75
C LEU A 123 12.95 2.52 -10.04
N SER A 124 13.88 1.68 -9.60
CA SER A 124 13.53 0.45 -8.88
C SER A 124 12.85 0.77 -7.55
N PHE A 125 11.69 0.20 -7.35
CA PHE A 125 10.92 0.29 -6.09
C PHE A 125 11.63 -0.43 -4.98
N LYS A 126 12.18 -1.61 -5.25
CA LYS A 126 13.00 -2.35 -4.30
C LYS A 126 14.18 -1.53 -3.78
N ARG A 127 14.86 -0.77 -4.67
CA ARG A 127 15.94 0.14 -4.26
C ARG A 127 15.43 1.22 -3.32
N ALA A 128 14.26 1.80 -3.62
CA ALA A 128 13.66 2.84 -2.77
C ALA A 128 13.32 2.28 -1.38
N ASP A 129 12.67 1.12 -1.30
CA ASP A 129 12.34 0.46 -0.03
C ASP A 129 13.61 0.18 0.80
N MET A 130 14.66 -0.38 0.18
CA MET A 130 15.93 -0.66 0.86
C MET A 130 16.65 0.60 1.36
N ALA A 131 16.37 1.76 0.79
CA ALA A 131 16.95 3.02 1.22
C ALA A 131 16.18 3.68 2.38
N LEU A 132 14.92 3.26 2.60
CA LEU A 132 14.01 3.82 3.61
C LEU A 132 13.95 2.96 4.90
N CYS A 133 14.31 1.70 4.81
CA CYS A 133 14.42 0.76 5.91
C CYS A 133 15.87 0.50 6.31
#